data_11fb364442cb4b169317890e81936835
#
_entry.id   11fb364442cb4b169317890e81936835
#
_cell.length_a   1.000
_cell.length_b   1.000
_cell.length_c   1.000
_cell.angle_alpha   90.00
_cell.angle_beta   90.00
_cell.angle_gamma   90.00
#
_symmetry.space_group_name_H-M   'P 1'
#
loop_
_entity.id
_entity.type
_entity.pdbx_description
1 polymer ?
#
loop_
_entity_poly.entity_id
_entity_poly.type
_entity_poly.pdbx_seq_one_letter_code
_entity_poly.pdbx_strand_id
1 'polypeptide(L)'
;MDMRVGQLDHYNISTRKLKETVQFYEDVLGMRNGPRPPFNFPGAWVYSGDHPVLHINDISGTDKEQRPDSGVIDHVALGARGFEATKKHLTTKGVAHRVNQVPNSTRWQIFLRDPNNVEIELNFETKNEVAV
;
A
#
# COMPACT_ATOMS: atom_id res chain seq x y z
N MET A 1 -10.69 13.74 -30.03
CA MET A 1 -11.28 12.94 -28.97
C MET A 1 -11.11 13.68 -27.64
N ASP A 2 -12.19 13.78 -26.88
CA ASP A 2 -12.20 14.57 -25.65
C ASP A 2 -11.84 13.76 -24.40
N MET A 3 -11.60 12.46 -24.54
CA MET A 3 -11.22 11.63 -23.43
C MET A 3 -9.82 11.97 -22.93
N ARG A 4 -9.66 12.07 -21.63
CA ARG A 4 -8.36 12.23 -20.98
C ARG A 4 -8.26 11.30 -19.78
N VAL A 5 -7.17 10.56 -19.72
CA VAL A 5 -6.86 9.76 -18.53
C VAL A 5 -6.27 10.69 -17.49
N GLY A 6 -6.82 10.64 -16.27
CA GLY A 6 -6.35 11.43 -15.14
C GLY A 6 -5.30 10.68 -14.31
N GLN A 7 -5.23 11.02 -13.04
CA GLN A 7 -4.32 10.39 -12.09
C GLN A 7 -4.81 8.98 -11.73
N LEU A 8 -3.91 8.17 -11.21
CA LEU A 8 -4.27 6.87 -10.65
C LEU A 8 -5.31 7.08 -9.53
N ASP A 9 -6.46 6.43 -9.65
CA ASP A 9 -7.54 6.56 -8.67
C ASP A 9 -7.35 5.58 -7.51
N HIS A 10 -7.24 4.31 -7.82
CA HIS A 10 -7.01 3.28 -6.82
C HIS A 10 -6.41 2.05 -7.46
N TYR A 11 -5.91 1.15 -6.62
CA TYR A 11 -5.61 -0.22 -7.04
C TYR A 11 -6.46 -1.18 -6.22
N ASN A 12 -6.68 -2.37 -6.76
CA ASN A 12 -7.55 -3.37 -6.15
C ASN A 12 -6.78 -4.65 -5.86
N ILE A 13 -7.01 -5.20 -4.68
CA ILE A 13 -6.48 -6.49 -4.27
C ILE A 13 -7.65 -7.45 -4.08
N SER A 14 -7.62 -8.60 -4.75
CA SER A 14 -8.57 -9.70 -4.50
C SER A 14 -7.84 -10.74 -3.64
N THR A 15 -8.38 -11.00 -2.46
CA THR A 15 -7.66 -11.79 -1.45
C THR A 15 -8.60 -12.73 -0.70
N ARG A 16 -8.07 -13.84 -0.24
CA ARG A 16 -8.72 -14.72 0.74
C ARG A 16 -8.37 -14.34 2.17
N LYS A 17 -7.56 -13.28 2.36
CA LYS A 17 -7.03 -12.85 3.64
C LYS A 17 -7.44 -11.40 3.94
N LEU A 18 -8.75 -11.10 3.85
CA LEU A 18 -9.22 -9.72 4.01
C LEU A 18 -8.78 -9.12 5.34
N LYS A 19 -9.01 -9.81 6.44
CA LYS A 19 -8.70 -9.29 7.78
C LYS A 19 -7.21 -9.02 7.94
N GLU A 20 -6.36 -9.94 7.55
CA GLU A 20 -4.90 -9.78 7.63
C GLU A 20 -4.42 -8.65 6.74
N THR A 21 -5.00 -8.51 5.56
CA THR A 21 -4.64 -7.46 4.61
C THR A 21 -4.98 -6.08 5.17
N VAL A 22 -6.22 -5.89 5.65
CA VAL A 22 -6.64 -4.63 6.27
C VAL A 22 -5.74 -4.30 7.45
N GLN A 23 -5.47 -5.27 8.31
CA GLN A 23 -4.65 -5.08 9.50
C GLN A 23 -3.24 -4.64 9.16
N PHE A 24 -2.65 -5.22 8.09
CA PHE A 24 -1.34 -4.81 7.62
C PHE A 24 -1.32 -3.34 7.20
N TYR A 25 -2.26 -2.92 6.36
CA TYR A 25 -2.29 -1.55 5.88
C TYR A 25 -2.56 -0.55 7.00
N GLU A 26 -3.34 -0.93 8.01
CA GLU A 26 -3.57 -0.08 9.18
C GLU A 26 -2.36 -0.04 10.11
N ASP A 27 -1.86 -1.20 10.53
CA ASP A 27 -0.85 -1.28 11.59
C ASP A 27 0.57 -0.99 11.08
N VAL A 28 0.88 -1.41 9.85
CA VAL A 28 2.21 -1.24 9.28
C VAL A 28 2.35 0.09 8.55
N LEU A 29 1.36 0.43 7.72
CA LEU A 29 1.43 1.62 6.87
C LEU A 29 0.63 2.81 7.40
N GLY A 30 -0.08 2.66 8.51
CA GLY A 30 -0.82 3.77 9.13
C GLY A 30 -1.98 4.28 8.29
N MET A 31 -2.50 3.47 7.40
CA MET A 31 -3.65 3.82 6.58
C MET A 31 -4.95 3.53 7.33
N ARG A 32 -6.09 3.89 6.76
CA ARG A 32 -7.36 3.82 7.47
C ARG A 32 -8.38 3.02 6.70
N ASN A 33 -8.94 1.98 7.32
CA ASN A 33 -10.13 1.30 6.82
C ASN A 33 -11.32 2.25 7.01
N GLY A 34 -11.98 2.62 5.92
CA GLY A 34 -13.01 3.66 5.96
C GLY A 34 -14.27 3.31 5.19
N PRO A 35 -15.14 4.31 4.97
CA PRO A 35 -16.43 4.09 4.32
C PRO A 35 -16.30 3.45 2.93
N ARG A 36 -17.26 2.63 2.61
CA ARG A 36 -17.34 1.87 1.37
C ARG A 36 -18.79 1.77 0.93
N PRO A 37 -19.12 1.90 -0.37
CA PRO A 37 -20.48 1.67 -0.81
C PRO A 37 -21.00 0.29 -0.40
N PRO A 38 -22.32 0.13 -0.25
CA PRO A 38 -22.91 -1.13 0.20
C PRO A 38 -22.97 -2.17 -0.91
N PHE A 39 -21.79 -2.58 -1.41
CA PHE A 39 -21.69 -3.65 -2.41
C PHE A 39 -22.22 -4.97 -1.83
N ASN A 40 -22.66 -5.86 -2.71
CA ASN A 40 -23.18 -7.17 -2.32
C ASN A 40 -22.10 -8.24 -2.19
N PHE A 41 -20.85 -7.85 -2.04
CA PHE A 41 -19.72 -8.75 -1.79
C PHE A 41 -18.84 -8.16 -0.70
N PRO A 42 -18.19 -9.02 0.11
CA PRO A 42 -17.36 -8.51 1.20
C PRO A 42 -16.06 -7.90 0.70
N GLY A 43 -15.57 -6.93 1.45
CA GLY A 43 -14.34 -6.23 1.11
C GLY A 43 -14.10 -5.06 2.03
N ALA A 44 -13.15 -4.21 1.65
CA ALA A 44 -12.81 -3.02 2.40
C ALA A 44 -12.23 -1.95 1.48
N TRP A 45 -12.39 -0.70 1.87
CA TRP A 45 -11.69 0.43 1.26
C TRP A 45 -10.71 1.00 2.26
N VAL A 46 -9.45 1.11 1.86
CA VAL A 46 -8.37 1.59 2.69
C VAL A 46 -7.90 2.95 2.18
N TYR A 47 -7.85 3.92 3.08
CA TYR A 47 -7.68 5.33 2.76
C TYR A 47 -6.28 5.81 3.09
N SER A 48 -5.76 6.65 2.18
CA SER A 48 -4.65 7.56 2.44
C SER A 48 -5.25 8.97 2.51
N GLY A 49 -5.28 9.56 3.71
CA GLY A 49 -6.04 10.80 3.90
C GLY A 49 -7.52 10.60 3.57
N ASP A 50 -8.04 11.40 2.67
CA ASP A 50 -9.45 11.35 2.28
C ASP A 50 -9.73 10.49 1.06
N HIS A 51 -8.69 9.87 0.50
CA HIS A 51 -8.83 9.12 -0.75
C HIS A 51 -8.71 7.61 -0.52
N PRO A 52 -9.71 6.80 -0.96
CA PRO A 52 -9.66 5.36 -0.84
C PRO A 52 -8.78 4.75 -1.93
N VAL A 53 -7.48 4.82 -1.74
CA VAL A 53 -6.50 4.42 -2.75
C VAL A 53 -6.41 2.90 -2.95
N LEU A 54 -6.86 2.11 -1.97
CA LEU A 54 -6.85 0.66 -2.05
C LEU A 54 -8.25 0.11 -1.82
N HIS A 55 -8.73 -0.65 -2.80
CA HIS A 55 -9.98 -1.41 -2.69
C HIS A 55 -9.62 -2.88 -2.55
N ILE A 56 -10.21 -3.55 -1.58
CA ILE A 56 -9.95 -4.95 -1.30
C ILE A 56 -11.24 -5.74 -1.50
N ASN A 57 -11.17 -6.77 -2.31
CA ASN A 57 -12.29 -7.71 -2.49
C ASN A 57 -11.95 -9.01 -1.76
N ASP A 58 -12.87 -9.47 -0.91
CA ASP A 58 -12.74 -10.76 -0.25
C ASP A 58 -13.29 -11.84 -1.18
N ILE A 59 -12.41 -12.72 -1.66
CA ILE A 59 -12.78 -13.84 -2.52
C ILE A 59 -12.87 -15.16 -1.77
N SER A 60 -12.78 -15.17 -0.44
CA SER A 60 -12.77 -16.39 0.36
C SER A 60 -14.06 -17.21 0.27
N GLY A 61 -15.18 -16.55 0.00
CA GLY A 61 -16.47 -17.22 -0.21
C GLY A 61 -16.74 -17.64 -1.66
N THR A 62 -15.74 -17.57 -2.52
CA THR A 62 -15.87 -17.90 -3.95
C THR A 62 -14.90 -19.03 -4.31
N ASP A 63 -15.00 -19.52 -5.57
CA ASP A 63 -14.07 -20.51 -6.11
C ASP A 63 -12.87 -19.86 -6.84
N LYS A 64 -12.75 -18.52 -6.78
CA LYS A 64 -11.61 -17.83 -7.37
C LYS A 64 -10.32 -18.16 -6.63
N GLU A 65 -9.25 -18.36 -7.38
CA GLU A 65 -7.95 -18.66 -6.80
C GLU A 65 -7.25 -17.38 -6.31
N GLN A 66 -6.58 -17.48 -5.18
CA GLN A 66 -5.68 -16.44 -4.71
C GLN A 66 -4.43 -16.40 -5.60
N ARG A 67 -4.17 -15.26 -6.22
CA ARG A 67 -2.95 -15.10 -7.01
C ARG A 67 -1.73 -15.05 -6.09
N PRO A 68 -0.57 -15.59 -6.52
CA PRO A 68 0.63 -15.61 -5.68
C PRO A 68 1.31 -14.25 -5.56
N ASP A 69 1.04 -13.32 -6.48
CA ASP A 69 1.66 -12.00 -6.54
C ASP A 69 0.80 -11.06 -7.40
N SER A 70 1.34 -9.88 -7.72
CA SER A 70 0.63 -8.88 -8.52
C SER A 70 0.76 -9.08 -10.03
N GLY A 71 1.38 -10.17 -10.48
CA GLY A 71 1.55 -10.44 -11.92
C GLY A 71 2.60 -9.52 -12.55
N VAL A 72 2.31 -9.02 -13.75
CA VAL A 72 3.24 -8.13 -14.47
C VAL A 72 3.36 -6.73 -13.86
N ILE A 73 2.45 -6.36 -12.97
CA ILE A 73 2.59 -5.13 -12.18
C ILE A 73 3.60 -5.41 -11.08
N ASP A 74 4.78 -4.81 -11.19
CA ASP A 74 5.90 -5.10 -10.30
C ASP A 74 5.64 -4.59 -8.89
N HIS A 75 5.22 -3.34 -8.77
CA HIS A 75 4.95 -2.73 -7.46
C HIS A 75 3.95 -1.58 -7.58
N VAL A 76 3.45 -1.14 -6.44
CA VAL A 76 2.70 0.11 -6.29
C VAL A 76 3.54 1.06 -5.43
N ALA A 77 3.59 2.34 -5.81
CA ALA A 77 4.37 3.33 -5.08
C ALA A 77 3.45 4.35 -4.41
N LEU A 78 3.71 4.61 -3.14
CA LEU A 78 2.99 5.58 -2.33
C LEU A 78 3.95 6.64 -1.82
N GLY A 79 3.54 7.91 -1.89
CA GLY A 79 4.29 8.99 -1.26
C GLY A 79 4.16 8.90 0.25
N ALA A 80 5.26 9.17 0.95
CA ALA A 80 5.30 9.07 2.41
C ALA A 80 6.18 10.15 3.01
N ARG A 81 6.06 10.34 4.32
CA ARG A 81 6.88 11.27 5.09
C ARG A 81 7.41 10.57 6.33
N GLY A 82 8.55 11.07 6.84
CA GLY A 82 9.15 10.51 8.05
C GLY A 82 9.99 9.30 7.75
N PHE A 83 11.02 9.46 6.93
CA PHE A 83 11.87 8.35 6.49
C PHE A 83 12.48 7.59 7.66
N GLU A 84 13.14 8.30 8.60
CA GLU A 84 13.76 7.65 9.75
C GLU A 84 12.74 7.01 10.69
N ALA A 85 11.63 7.70 10.93
CA ALA A 85 10.54 7.17 11.76
C ALA A 85 9.94 5.91 11.15
N THR A 86 9.81 5.88 9.83
CA THR A 86 9.27 4.71 9.11
C THR A 86 10.20 3.52 9.24
N LYS A 87 11.51 3.69 9.05
CA LYS A 87 12.48 2.61 9.22
C LYS A 87 12.38 2.01 10.62
N LYS A 88 12.35 2.87 11.62
CA LYS A 88 12.23 2.45 13.02
C LYS A 88 10.92 1.68 13.27
N HIS A 89 9.83 2.17 12.75
CA HIS A 89 8.52 1.53 12.87
C HIS A 89 8.51 0.13 12.25
N LEU A 90 9.03 -0.01 11.03
CA LEU A 90 9.07 -1.30 10.36
C LEU A 90 9.95 -2.30 11.10
N THR A 91 11.09 -1.86 11.63
CA THR A 91 11.97 -2.70 12.44
C THR A 91 11.25 -3.13 13.71
N THR A 92 10.58 -2.22 14.40
CA THR A 92 9.84 -2.51 15.62
C THR A 92 8.71 -3.52 15.36
N LYS A 93 8.03 -3.40 14.22
CA LYS A 93 6.97 -4.33 13.83
C LYS A 93 7.49 -5.66 13.27
N GLY A 94 8.79 -5.79 13.09
CA GLY A 94 9.37 -7.01 12.52
C GLY A 94 9.05 -7.22 11.05
N VAL A 95 8.84 -6.13 10.30
CA VAL A 95 8.49 -6.19 8.87
C VAL A 95 9.77 -6.11 8.05
N ALA A 96 10.02 -7.13 7.23
CA ALA A 96 11.16 -7.15 6.32
C ALA A 96 11.03 -6.02 5.29
N HIS A 97 12.10 -5.29 5.06
CA HIS A 97 12.12 -4.17 4.12
C HIS A 97 13.55 -3.91 3.64
N ARG A 98 13.66 -3.19 2.53
CA ARG A 98 14.94 -2.73 2.04
C ARG A 98 14.86 -1.25 1.73
N VAL A 99 16.00 -0.58 1.80
CA VAL A 99 16.12 0.86 1.64
C VAL A 99 17.00 1.16 0.43
N ASN A 100 16.62 2.15 -0.34
CA ASN A 100 17.39 2.58 -1.50
C ASN A 100 17.37 4.10 -1.60
N GLN A 101 18.53 4.68 -1.89
CA GLN A 101 18.61 6.10 -2.23
C GLN A 101 18.56 6.28 -3.74
N VAL A 102 17.73 7.16 -4.21
CA VAL A 102 17.72 7.54 -5.63
C VAL A 102 19.01 8.29 -5.92
N PRO A 103 19.82 7.86 -6.91
CA PRO A 103 21.14 8.47 -7.15
C PRO A 103 21.09 9.98 -7.33
N ASN A 104 22.07 10.65 -6.74
CA ASN A 104 22.26 12.10 -6.84
C ASN A 104 21.03 12.91 -6.38
N SER A 105 20.34 12.43 -5.34
CA SER A 105 19.15 13.09 -4.86
C SER A 105 19.01 12.95 -3.33
N THR A 106 18.03 13.68 -2.79
CA THR A 106 17.59 13.54 -1.39
C THR A 106 16.36 12.63 -1.29
N ARG A 107 16.05 11.89 -2.35
CA ARG A 107 14.91 10.98 -2.39
C ARG A 107 15.35 9.59 -1.97
N TRP A 108 14.56 9.02 -1.05
CA TRP A 108 14.79 7.69 -0.52
C TRP A 108 13.54 6.84 -0.71
N GLN A 109 13.76 5.55 -0.83
CA GLN A 109 12.68 4.58 -1.04
C GLN A 109 12.80 3.48 -0.01
N ILE A 110 11.65 3.01 0.47
CA ILE A 110 11.57 1.81 1.29
C ILE A 110 10.65 0.84 0.58
N PHE A 111 11.11 -0.41 0.42
CA PHE A 111 10.35 -1.47 -0.24
C PHE A 111 9.97 -2.53 0.78
N LEU A 112 8.73 -2.95 0.77
CA LEU A 112 8.22 -4.00 1.63
C LEU A 112 7.10 -4.75 0.89
N ARG A 113 6.64 -5.86 1.47
CA ARG A 113 5.56 -6.65 0.87
C ARG A 113 4.40 -6.77 1.83
N ASP A 114 3.20 -6.74 1.27
CA ASP A 114 1.98 -6.96 2.02
C ASP A 114 1.71 -8.48 2.19
N PRO A 115 0.64 -8.88 2.94
CA PRO A 115 0.33 -10.30 3.13
C PRO A 115 0.01 -11.08 1.86
N ASN A 116 -0.26 -10.40 0.75
CA ASN A 116 -0.58 -11.01 -0.54
C ASN A 116 0.59 -10.98 -1.51
N ASN A 117 1.79 -10.69 -1.01
CA ASN A 117 3.01 -10.59 -1.80
C ASN A 117 2.98 -9.44 -2.83
N VAL A 118 2.22 -8.40 -2.55
CA VAL A 118 2.26 -7.16 -3.33
C VAL A 118 3.44 -6.33 -2.86
N GLU A 119 4.35 -5.97 -3.78
CA GLU A 119 5.45 -5.08 -3.43
C GLU A 119 4.97 -3.63 -3.35
N ILE A 120 5.30 -2.99 -2.25
CA ILE A 120 4.97 -1.59 -1.98
C ILE A 120 6.27 -0.81 -1.90
N GLU A 121 6.31 0.31 -2.61
CA GLU A 121 7.40 1.26 -2.57
C GLU A 121 6.92 2.51 -1.85
N LEU A 122 7.60 2.91 -0.78
CA LEU A 122 7.34 4.17 -0.10
C LEU A 122 8.40 5.17 -0.55
N ASN A 123 7.95 6.30 -1.08
CA ASN A 123 8.84 7.35 -1.60
C ASN A 123 8.90 8.52 -0.64
N PHE A 124 10.10 8.89 -0.25
CA PHE A 124 10.36 9.98 0.70
C PHE A 124 11.23 11.04 0.03
N GLU A 125 10.80 12.30 0.12
CA GLU A 125 11.67 13.44 -0.15
C GLU A 125 12.19 13.94 1.19
N THR A 126 13.48 13.75 1.45
CA THR A 126 14.03 13.98 2.79
C THR A 126 14.61 15.36 3.01
N LYS A 127 14.75 16.18 1.97
CA LYS A 127 15.43 17.48 2.09
C LYS A 127 14.74 18.42 3.07
N ASN A 128 13.43 18.25 3.30
CA ASN A 128 12.64 19.09 4.21
C ASN A 128 12.27 18.35 5.50
N GLU A 129 12.80 17.14 5.70
CA GLU A 129 12.52 16.38 6.91
C GLU A 129 13.49 16.76 8.02
N VAL A 130 12.95 16.88 9.24
CA VAL A 130 13.74 17.14 10.42
C VAL A 130 14.38 15.84 10.88
N ALA A 131 15.68 15.87 11.20
CA ALA A 131 16.39 14.71 11.78
C ALA A 131 15.78 14.38 13.14
N VAL A 132 15.54 13.08 13.35
CA VAL A 132 14.93 12.57 14.59
C VAL A 132 15.98 11.90 15.44
#